data_6a2c6d7ca1718a4601168d6aad6923b6
#
_entry.id   6a2c6d7ca1718a4601168d6aad6923b6
#
_cell.length_a   1.000
_cell.length_b   1.000
_cell.length_c   1.000
_cell.angle_alpha   90.00
_cell.angle_beta   90.00
_cell.angle_gamma   90.00
#
_symmetry.space_group_name_H-M   'P 1'
#
loop_
_entity.id
_entity.type
_entity.pdbx_description
1 polymer ?
#
loop_
_entity_poly.entity_id
_entity_poly.type
_entity_poly.pdbx_seq_one_letter_code
_entity_poly.pdbx_strand_id
1 'polypeptide(L)'
;MISRSISLLSTLIISALSVAAQVPITMKGHWISVGSSFSYEGRTFPVNAIIDTGFTYCAIDSTFAVDSCGTIIDNEKEVYSTGLQNKVRYMTLSSLQLSGKSYEKLYCFILDFRGKFKEYAPKFIIGANVLKQELWEFDLKNFMLSPQATSTNSKPIYIPWKNYNKKDSPFLDAILISAIINKKKGLYLFDLGSRFNEVSTQIGFIPTEYKLIERASCSKALSLQETGFLDDEVDVSSIKYKTKLAVTDENIGTLNADFLQGTRFILNYKKKRLEVYQ
;
A
#
# COMPACT_ATOMS: atom_id res chain seq x y z
N MET A 1 49.13 -55.85 0.30
CA MET A 1 48.21 -55.07 1.22
C MET A 1 48.10 -53.66 0.70
N ILE A 2 46.96 -53.36 0.07
CA ILE A 2 46.73 -52.00 -0.47
C ILE A 2 45.66 -51.34 0.42
N SER A 3 46.14 -50.35 1.18
CA SER A 3 45.26 -49.52 2.03
C SER A 3 44.48 -48.55 1.16
N ARG A 4 43.16 -48.66 1.14
CA ARG A 4 42.26 -47.69 0.50
C ARG A 4 41.88 -46.63 1.57
N SER A 5 42.44 -45.44 1.46
CA SER A 5 41.97 -44.26 2.21
C SER A 5 40.68 -43.77 1.59
N ILE A 6 39.58 -43.89 2.32
CA ILE A 6 38.29 -43.28 1.97
C ILE A 6 38.30 -41.85 2.53
N SER A 7 38.41 -40.86 1.64
CA SER A 7 38.25 -39.48 1.99
C SER A 7 36.77 -39.14 2.06
N LEU A 8 36.24 -38.92 3.25
CA LEU A 8 34.88 -38.39 3.45
C LEU A 8 34.91 -36.87 3.19
N LEU A 9 34.43 -36.48 2.01
CA LEU A 9 34.16 -35.07 1.69
C LEU A 9 32.78 -34.70 2.31
N SER A 10 32.77 -34.14 3.50
CA SER A 10 31.57 -33.58 4.12
C SER A 10 31.23 -32.26 3.44
N THR A 11 30.28 -32.28 2.51
CA THR A 11 29.73 -31.07 1.88
C THR A 11 28.85 -30.37 2.89
N LEU A 12 29.36 -29.31 3.51
CA LEU A 12 28.62 -28.41 4.39
C LEU A 12 27.63 -27.61 3.51
N ILE A 13 26.38 -28.04 3.43
CA ILE A 13 25.32 -27.24 2.83
C ILE A 13 24.97 -26.13 3.80
N ILE A 14 25.61 -24.98 3.64
CA ILE A 14 25.19 -23.76 4.30
C ILE A 14 23.89 -23.31 3.59
N SER A 15 22.76 -23.73 4.14
CA SER A 15 21.49 -23.09 3.80
C SER A 15 21.55 -21.66 4.31
N ALA A 16 21.81 -20.71 3.41
CA ALA A 16 21.67 -19.30 3.72
C ALA A 16 20.18 -19.05 4.01
N LEU A 17 19.80 -19.14 5.29
CA LEU A 17 18.53 -18.60 5.77
C LEU A 17 18.60 -17.11 5.47
N SER A 18 17.87 -16.68 4.45
CA SER A 18 17.68 -15.25 4.19
C SER A 18 16.96 -14.67 5.42
N VAL A 19 17.71 -14.09 6.33
CA VAL A 19 17.15 -13.34 7.44
C VAL A 19 16.35 -12.21 6.81
N ALA A 20 15.05 -12.22 7.04
CA ALA A 20 14.18 -11.14 6.60
C ALA A 20 14.72 -9.83 7.22
N ALA A 21 15.21 -8.94 6.37
CA ALA A 21 15.86 -7.72 6.81
C ALA A 21 14.83 -6.62 7.04
N GLN A 22 14.94 -5.92 8.16
CA GLN A 22 14.30 -4.62 8.30
C GLN A 22 14.89 -3.65 7.30
N VAL A 23 14.03 -2.86 6.64
CA VAL A 23 14.46 -1.81 5.71
C VAL A 23 13.91 -0.46 6.15
N PRO A 24 14.67 0.61 5.95
CA PRO A 24 14.18 1.94 6.29
C PRO A 24 13.02 2.34 5.38
N ILE A 25 12.04 3.01 5.96
CA ILE A 25 10.97 3.70 5.24
C ILE A 25 11.08 5.21 5.45
N THR A 26 10.49 5.97 4.57
CA THR A 26 10.38 7.43 4.71
C THR A 26 8.93 7.84 4.55
N MET A 27 8.50 8.81 5.37
CA MET A 27 7.21 9.46 5.18
C MET A 27 7.39 10.62 4.19
N LYS A 28 6.57 10.62 3.14
CA LYS A 28 6.49 11.70 2.14
C LYS A 28 5.07 12.28 2.18
N GLY A 29 4.88 13.28 3.05
CA GLY A 29 3.53 13.68 3.45
C GLY A 29 2.82 12.53 4.16
N HIS A 30 1.74 12.04 3.58
CA HIS A 30 0.95 10.91 4.09
C HIS A 30 1.41 9.54 3.56
N TRP A 31 2.31 9.50 2.58
CA TRP A 31 2.74 8.27 1.92
C TRP A 31 3.94 7.62 2.58
N ILE A 32 3.88 6.31 2.73
CA ILE A 32 5.00 5.49 3.19
C ILE A 32 5.81 5.06 1.96
N SER A 33 7.05 5.48 1.89
CA SER A 33 7.98 5.15 0.81
C SER A 33 9.07 4.20 1.29
N VAL A 34 9.42 3.22 0.44
CA VAL A 34 10.43 2.20 0.71
C VAL A 34 11.30 1.94 -0.51
N GLY A 35 12.60 1.70 -0.27
CA GLY A 35 13.51 1.22 -1.31
C GLY A 35 13.19 -0.24 -1.68
N SER A 36 13.07 -0.51 -2.97
CA SER A 36 12.85 -1.84 -3.52
C SER A 36 13.51 -1.98 -4.89
N SER A 37 13.48 -3.17 -5.48
CA SER A 37 13.87 -3.35 -6.88
C SER A 37 12.99 -4.42 -7.52
N PHE A 38 12.75 -4.31 -8.81
CA PHE A 38 12.05 -5.34 -9.55
C PHE A 38 12.85 -5.80 -10.77
N SER A 39 12.57 -7.02 -11.23
CA SER A 39 13.15 -7.58 -12.43
C SER A 39 12.11 -7.70 -13.53
N TYR A 40 12.50 -7.27 -14.73
CA TYR A 40 11.70 -7.35 -15.93
C TYR A 40 12.63 -7.66 -17.13
N GLU A 41 12.31 -8.68 -17.91
CA GLU A 41 13.10 -9.11 -19.09
C GLU A 41 14.61 -9.28 -18.81
N GLY A 42 14.94 -9.92 -17.69
CA GLY A 42 16.33 -10.20 -17.29
C GLY A 42 17.10 -9.00 -16.75
N ARG A 43 16.49 -7.82 -16.67
CA ARG A 43 17.08 -6.59 -16.11
C ARG A 43 16.48 -6.29 -14.76
N THR A 44 17.27 -5.69 -13.86
CA THR A 44 16.83 -5.27 -12.51
C THR A 44 16.82 -3.75 -12.41
N PHE A 45 15.73 -3.21 -11.85
CA PHE A 45 15.47 -1.78 -11.72
C PHE A 45 15.28 -1.41 -10.25
N PRO A 46 16.19 -0.64 -9.65
CA PRO A 46 15.98 -0.09 -8.31
C PRO A 46 14.93 1.03 -8.36
N VAL A 47 14.04 1.05 -7.39
CA VAL A 47 12.97 2.04 -7.28
C VAL A 47 12.71 2.42 -5.82
N ASN A 48 12.26 3.66 -5.61
CA ASN A 48 11.56 4.05 -4.40
C ASN A 48 10.07 3.87 -4.67
N ALA A 49 9.44 2.97 -3.90
CA ALA A 49 8.04 2.64 -4.06
C ALA A 49 7.19 3.24 -2.95
N ILE A 50 5.96 3.63 -3.27
CA ILE A 50 4.91 3.90 -2.27
C ILE A 50 4.22 2.58 -1.93
N ILE A 51 3.90 2.39 -0.65
CA ILE A 51 3.05 1.29 -0.18
C ILE A 51 1.60 1.75 -0.22
N ASP A 52 0.74 0.96 -0.86
CA ASP A 52 -0.65 1.31 -1.11
C ASP A 52 -1.57 0.11 -0.81
N THR A 53 -2.35 0.20 0.26
CA THR A 53 -3.32 -0.82 0.66
C THR A 53 -4.67 -0.67 -0.04
N GLY A 54 -4.92 0.46 -0.69
CA GLY A 54 -6.09 0.72 -1.52
C GLY A 54 -5.97 0.15 -2.93
N PHE A 55 -4.80 -0.34 -3.33
CA PHE A 55 -4.53 -0.84 -4.67
C PHE A 55 -4.32 -2.36 -4.68
N THR A 56 -5.08 -3.07 -5.52
CA THR A 56 -5.04 -4.55 -5.56
C THR A 56 -3.72 -5.09 -6.13
N TYR A 57 -3.14 -4.42 -7.11
CA TYR A 57 -1.92 -4.82 -7.81
C TYR A 57 -0.83 -3.77 -7.63
N CYS A 58 0.41 -4.13 -7.94
CA CYS A 58 1.45 -3.13 -8.11
C CYS A 58 1.14 -2.19 -9.27
N ALA A 59 1.73 -1.00 -9.26
CA ALA A 59 1.68 -0.10 -10.41
C ALA A 59 3.05 0.55 -10.67
N ILE A 60 3.32 0.86 -11.94
CA ILE A 60 4.55 1.49 -12.40
C ILE A 60 4.19 2.74 -13.20
N ASP A 61 5.00 3.78 -13.05
CA ASP A 61 4.85 4.99 -13.87
C ASP A 61 5.04 4.68 -15.36
N SER A 62 4.14 5.16 -16.19
CA SER A 62 4.12 4.84 -17.63
C SER A 62 5.37 5.34 -18.36
N THR A 63 5.88 6.51 -18.00
CA THR A 63 7.12 7.06 -18.59
C THR A 63 8.30 6.18 -18.18
N PHE A 64 8.39 5.79 -16.92
CA PHE A 64 9.46 4.92 -16.45
C PHE A 64 9.38 3.51 -17.07
N ALA A 65 8.18 2.94 -17.23
CA ALA A 65 7.97 1.65 -17.88
C ALA A 65 8.45 1.65 -19.34
N VAL A 66 8.13 2.68 -20.09
CA VAL A 66 8.50 2.80 -21.51
C VAL A 66 9.98 3.17 -21.65
N ASP A 67 10.40 4.29 -21.07
CA ASP A 67 11.69 4.90 -21.35
C ASP A 67 12.85 4.15 -20.66
N SER A 68 12.62 3.63 -19.46
CA SER A 68 13.66 2.95 -18.68
C SER A 68 13.60 1.43 -18.81
N CYS A 69 12.39 0.85 -18.75
CA CYS A 69 12.24 -0.61 -18.82
C CYS A 69 12.13 -1.12 -20.25
N GLY A 70 11.82 -0.28 -21.24
CA GLY A 70 11.64 -0.67 -22.64
C GLY A 70 10.37 -1.50 -22.85
N THR A 71 9.35 -1.30 -22.01
CA THR A 71 8.12 -2.10 -22.09
C THR A 71 7.37 -1.81 -23.37
N ILE A 72 7.07 -2.86 -24.14
CA ILE A 72 6.14 -2.81 -25.26
C ILE A 72 4.73 -2.96 -24.66
N ILE A 73 3.89 -1.96 -24.89
CA ILE A 73 2.57 -1.90 -24.26
C ILE A 73 1.53 -2.55 -25.19
N ASP A 74 1.49 -3.89 -25.20
CA ASP A 74 0.57 -4.66 -26.03
C ASP A 74 -0.62 -5.23 -25.24
N ASN A 75 -0.55 -5.19 -23.91
CA ASN A 75 -1.58 -5.80 -23.06
C ASN A 75 -2.43 -4.73 -22.39
N GLU A 76 -3.74 -4.81 -22.57
CA GLU A 76 -4.72 -3.99 -21.89
C GLU A 76 -5.70 -4.86 -21.11
N LYS A 77 -6.07 -4.40 -19.92
CA LYS A 77 -7.11 -5.03 -19.09
C LYS A 77 -8.10 -3.96 -18.66
N GLU A 78 -9.38 -4.30 -18.73
CA GLU A 78 -10.39 -3.45 -18.14
C GLU A 78 -10.34 -3.55 -16.63
N VAL A 79 -10.31 -2.39 -15.97
CA VAL A 79 -10.39 -2.26 -14.52
C VAL A 79 -11.45 -1.24 -14.17
N TYR A 80 -12.09 -1.46 -13.05
CA TYR A 80 -13.08 -0.56 -12.53
C TYR A 80 -12.48 0.20 -11.36
N SER A 81 -12.56 1.51 -11.38
CA SER A 81 -12.14 2.38 -10.30
C SER A 81 -13.18 3.47 -10.09
N THR A 82 -13.61 3.68 -8.85
CA THR A 82 -14.58 4.74 -8.49
C THR A 82 -15.82 4.78 -9.38
N GLY A 83 -16.37 3.60 -9.73
CA GLY A 83 -17.55 3.47 -10.60
C GLY A 83 -17.29 3.70 -12.09
N LEU A 84 -16.04 3.91 -12.50
CA LEU A 84 -15.66 4.06 -13.92
C LEU A 84 -14.94 2.80 -14.41
N GLN A 85 -15.30 2.39 -15.62
CA GLN A 85 -14.58 1.35 -16.35
C GLN A 85 -13.45 1.98 -17.15
N ASN A 86 -12.23 1.54 -16.92
CA ASN A 86 -11.07 2.01 -17.64
C ASN A 86 -10.27 0.85 -18.22
N LYS A 87 -9.69 1.06 -19.39
CA LYS A 87 -8.67 0.18 -19.91
C LYS A 87 -7.33 0.56 -19.30
N VAL A 88 -6.71 -0.37 -18.62
CA VAL A 88 -5.40 -0.18 -18.00
C VAL A 88 -4.42 -1.16 -18.63
N ARG A 89 -3.29 -0.64 -19.02
CA ARG A 89 -2.16 -1.42 -19.50
C ARG A 89 -1.47 -2.11 -18.34
N TYR A 90 -0.90 -3.26 -18.58
CA TYR A 90 -0.16 -3.99 -17.55
C TYR A 90 1.06 -4.70 -18.11
N MET A 91 1.99 -4.96 -17.23
CA MET A 91 3.15 -5.82 -17.46
C MET A 91 3.23 -6.88 -16.36
N THR A 92 3.95 -7.96 -16.62
CA THR A 92 4.24 -8.97 -15.61
C THR A 92 5.70 -8.86 -15.22
N LEU A 93 5.96 -8.52 -13.96
CA LEU A 93 7.31 -8.50 -13.41
C LEU A 93 7.79 -9.92 -13.18
N SER A 94 9.03 -10.21 -13.50
CA SER A 94 9.65 -11.49 -13.17
C SER A 94 9.76 -11.66 -11.67
N SER A 95 10.21 -10.62 -10.96
CA SER A 95 10.25 -10.56 -9.50
C SER A 95 10.22 -9.14 -8.96
N LEU A 96 9.87 -9.00 -7.69
CA LEU A 96 10.05 -7.80 -6.87
C LEU A 96 10.84 -8.18 -5.61
N GLN A 97 11.88 -7.43 -5.31
CA GLN A 97 12.66 -7.56 -4.09
C GLN A 97 12.25 -6.49 -3.09
N LEU A 98 11.80 -6.90 -1.91
CA LEU A 98 11.42 -6.00 -0.82
C LEU A 98 11.81 -6.62 0.52
N SER A 99 12.57 -5.90 1.34
CA SER A 99 12.95 -6.34 2.68
C SER A 99 13.57 -7.74 2.74
N GLY A 100 14.47 -8.06 1.78
CA GLY A 100 15.13 -9.36 1.69
C GLY A 100 14.25 -10.52 1.17
N LYS A 101 13.02 -10.24 0.78
CA LYS A 101 12.10 -11.21 0.18
C LYS A 101 11.97 -11.00 -1.33
N SER A 102 11.73 -12.09 -2.06
CA SER A 102 11.45 -12.09 -3.50
C SER A 102 10.01 -12.52 -3.75
N TYR A 103 9.30 -11.73 -4.55
CA TYR A 103 7.91 -11.98 -4.97
C TYR A 103 7.89 -12.17 -6.48
N GLU A 104 7.49 -13.35 -6.94
CA GLU A 104 7.61 -13.75 -8.33
C GLU A 104 6.33 -13.53 -9.14
N LYS A 105 6.50 -13.29 -10.45
CA LYS A 105 5.40 -13.22 -11.44
C LYS A 105 4.26 -12.28 -11.03
N LEU A 106 4.62 -11.05 -10.69
CA LEU A 106 3.67 -10.06 -10.23
C LEU A 106 3.01 -9.29 -11.37
N TYR A 107 1.69 -9.21 -11.35
CA TYR A 107 0.96 -8.26 -12.17
C TYR A 107 1.26 -6.84 -11.70
N CYS A 108 1.56 -5.96 -12.67
CA CYS A 108 1.85 -4.56 -12.44
C CYS A 108 1.12 -3.70 -13.47
N PHE A 109 0.28 -2.77 -13.03
CA PHE A 109 -0.38 -1.83 -13.92
C PHE A 109 0.57 -0.73 -14.35
N ILE A 110 0.43 -0.28 -15.59
CA ILE A 110 1.18 0.84 -16.14
C ILE A 110 0.25 2.05 -16.13
N LEU A 111 0.55 3.02 -15.27
CA LEU A 111 -0.29 4.20 -15.02
C LEU A 111 0.51 5.49 -15.19
N ASP A 112 -0.13 6.54 -15.59
CA ASP A 112 0.47 7.88 -15.62
C ASP A 112 0.46 8.49 -14.21
N PHE A 113 1.66 8.65 -13.62
CA PHE A 113 1.82 9.25 -12.29
C PHE A 113 2.07 10.76 -12.31
N ARG A 114 2.21 11.37 -13.48
CA ARG A 114 2.54 12.80 -13.60
C ARG A 114 1.55 13.68 -12.83
N GLY A 115 2.10 14.53 -11.97
CA GLY A 115 1.33 15.45 -11.13
C GLY A 115 0.53 14.82 -10.00
N LYS A 116 0.34 13.49 -9.97
CA LYS A 116 -0.52 12.83 -8.98
C LYS A 116 0.08 12.80 -7.57
N PHE A 117 1.38 12.80 -7.47
CA PHE A 117 2.13 12.75 -6.21
C PHE A 117 2.92 14.03 -5.94
N LYS A 118 2.53 15.15 -6.55
CA LYS A 118 3.22 16.44 -6.48
C LYS A 118 4.72 16.30 -6.80
N GLU A 119 5.57 16.93 -5.99
CA GLU A 119 7.03 16.85 -6.11
C GLU A 119 7.59 15.47 -5.78
N TYR A 120 6.79 14.61 -5.17
CA TYR A 120 7.20 13.25 -4.83
C TYR A 120 6.93 12.25 -5.95
N ALA A 121 7.39 12.36 -7.10
CA ALA A 121 7.11 11.50 -8.25
C ALA A 121 7.64 10.03 -8.06
N PRO A 122 6.90 9.12 -7.39
CA PRO A 122 7.34 7.74 -7.24
C PRO A 122 7.41 7.07 -8.61
N LYS A 123 8.27 6.07 -8.75
CA LYS A 123 8.34 5.25 -9.96
C LYS A 123 7.47 4.01 -9.87
N PHE A 124 7.11 3.62 -8.64
CA PHE A 124 6.47 2.36 -8.37
C PHE A 124 5.52 2.43 -7.18
N ILE A 125 4.44 1.64 -7.23
CA ILE A 125 3.49 1.43 -6.13
C ILE A 125 3.47 -0.06 -5.81
N ILE A 126 3.61 -0.40 -4.54
CA ILE A 126 3.48 -1.77 -4.02
C ILE A 126 2.05 -1.94 -3.51
N GLY A 127 1.27 -2.77 -4.20
CA GLY A 127 -0.13 -3.04 -3.88
C GLY A 127 -0.36 -4.31 -3.07
N ALA A 128 -1.63 -4.63 -2.84
CA ALA A 128 -2.06 -5.76 -2.03
C ALA A 128 -1.58 -7.13 -2.55
N ASN A 129 -1.31 -7.28 -3.86
CA ASN A 129 -0.77 -8.53 -4.42
C ASN A 129 0.61 -8.91 -3.85
N VAL A 130 1.36 -7.96 -3.29
CA VAL A 130 2.58 -8.19 -2.51
C VAL A 130 2.27 -8.20 -1.02
N LEU A 131 1.53 -7.19 -0.55
CA LEU A 131 1.32 -6.98 0.88
C LEU A 131 0.61 -8.16 1.57
N LYS A 132 -0.27 -8.87 0.88
CA LYS A 132 -0.98 -10.04 1.44
C LYS A 132 -0.13 -11.31 1.59
N GLN A 133 1.09 -11.32 1.07
CA GLN A 133 1.95 -12.49 1.11
C GLN A 133 2.72 -12.64 2.42
N GLU A 134 2.88 -11.55 3.20
CA GLU A 134 3.64 -11.52 4.45
C GLU A 134 2.86 -10.89 5.59
N LEU A 135 3.42 -11.00 6.79
CA LEU A 135 3.04 -10.20 7.96
C LEU A 135 3.92 -8.96 7.99
N TRP A 136 3.42 -7.86 7.45
CA TRP A 136 4.19 -6.63 7.40
C TRP A 136 4.11 -5.86 8.73
N GLU A 137 5.24 -5.69 9.37
CA GLU A 137 5.40 -4.79 10.50
C GLU A 137 5.90 -3.43 10.01
N PHE A 138 5.12 -2.39 10.28
CA PHE A 138 5.45 -1.00 10.07
C PHE A 138 5.79 -0.36 11.42
N ASP A 139 7.02 0.00 11.63
CA ASP A 139 7.44 0.80 12.79
C ASP A 139 7.53 2.26 12.35
N LEU A 140 6.42 2.99 12.51
CA LEU A 140 6.37 4.43 12.17
C LEU A 140 7.06 5.31 13.20
N LYS A 141 7.46 4.75 14.36
CA LYS A 141 8.26 5.44 15.38
C LYS A 141 9.74 5.47 15.00
N ASN A 142 10.27 4.35 14.49
CA ASN A 142 11.66 4.19 14.10
C ASN A 142 11.87 4.21 12.58
N PHE A 143 10.79 4.38 11.80
CA PHE A 143 10.80 4.40 10.33
C PHE A 143 11.40 3.14 9.71
N MET A 144 10.87 1.97 10.10
CA MET A 144 11.32 0.67 9.60
C MET A 144 10.15 -0.17 9.10
N LEU A 145 10.41 -0.99 8.09
CA LEU A 145 9.49 -2.01 7.55
C LEU A 145 10.14 -3.39 7.67
N SER A 146 9.37 -4.37 8.13
CA SER A 146 9.81 -5.77 8.22
C SER A 146 8.73 -6.73 7.68
N PRO A 147 9.09 -7.82 6.96
CA PRO A 147 8.15 -8.87 6.56
C PRO A 147 7.88 -9.89 7.68
N GLN A 148 8.28 -9.59 8.89
CA GLN A 148 8.07 -10.42 10.07
C GLN A 148 7.73 -9.54 11.26
N ALA A 149 6.77 -10.02 12.08
CA ALA A 149 6.45 -9.35 13.32
C ALA A 149 7.56 -9.54 14.36
N THR A 150 8.00 -8.44 14.94
CA THR A 150 8.92 -8.47 16.08
C THR A 150 8.17 -8.96 17.33
N SER A 151 8.75 -9.93 18.05
CA SER A 151 8.20 -10.37 19.32
C SER A 151 8.15 -9.22 20.31
N THR A 152 7.02 -9.03 20.98
CA THR A 152 6.84 -8.02 22.01
C THR A 152 5.96 -8.54 23.13
N ASN A 153 6.22 -8.07 24.35
CA ASN A 153 5.38 -8.35 25.52
C ASN A 153 4.16 -7.41 25.60
N SER A 154 4.10 -6.38 24.75
CA SER A 154 2.99 -5.44 24.74
C SER A 154 1.76 -6.06 24.07
N LYS A 155 0.58 -5.84 24.65
CA LYS A 155 -0.68 -6.25 24.06
C LYS A 155 -1.11 -5.25 22.99
N PRO A 156 -1.37 -5.66 21.73
CA PRO A 156 -1.80 -4.75 20.69
C PRO A 156 -3.28 -4.36 20.81
N ILE A 157 -3.61 -3.21 20.27
CA ILE A 157 -4.98 -2.85 19.90
C ILE A 157 -5.28 -3.55 18.59
N TYR A 158 -6.34 -4.35 18.53
CA TYR A 158 -6.78 -5.03 17.33
C TYR A 158 -7.80 -4.21 16.59
N ILE A 159 -7.54 -3.92 15.31
CA ILE A 159 -8.48 -3.27 14.40
C ILE A 159 -8.88 -4.31 13.35
N PRO A 160 -10.00 -5.02 13.55
CA PRO A 160 -10.48 -5.99 12.56
C PRO A 160 -10.95 -5.28 11.31
N TRP A 161 -10.79 -5.94 10.14
CA TRP A 161 -11.29 -5.41 8.88
C TRP A 161 -12.13 -6.42 8.11
N LYS A 162 -12.85 -5.91 7.13
CA LYS A 162 -13.55 -6.68 6.11
C LYS A 162 -12.92 -6.37 4.74
N ASN A 163 -12.90 -7.34 3.85
CA ASN A 163 -12.56 -7.08 2.46
C ASN A 163 -13.75 -6.37 1.78
N TYR A 164 -13.45 -5.48 0.86
CA TYR A 164 -14.46 -4.87 0.02
C TYR A 164 -14.94 -5.91 -1.00
N ASN A 165 -16.18 -6.40 -0.84
CA ASN A 165 -16.79 -7.45 -1.67
C ASN A 165 -17.78 -6.84 -2.68
N LYS A 166 -17.30 -6.06 -3.66
CA LYS A 166 -18.12 -5.83 -4.84
C LYS A 166 -17.61 -6.75 -5.95
N LYS A 167 -18.43 -7.69 -6.44
CA LYS A 167 -18.18 -8.41 -7.70
C LYS A 167 -17.81 -7.35 -8.74
N ASP A 168 -16.73 -7.53 -9.45
CA ASP A 168 -16.25 -6.61 -10.48
C ASP A 168 -15.59 -5.30 -10.00
N SER A 169 -15.21 -5.22 -8.72
CA SER A 169 -14.43 -4.09 -8.23
C SER A 169 -12.91 -4.38 -8.30
N PRO A 170 -12.07 -3.43 -8.76
CA PRO A 170 -10.61 -3.54 -8.67
C PRO A 170 -10.10 -3.54 -7.22
N PHE A 171 -10.96 -3.24 -6.26
CA PHE A 171 -10.67 -3.20 -4.82
C PHE A 171 -10.87 -4.54 -4.11
N LEU A 172 -10.74 -5.69 -4.80
CA LEU A 172 -10.99 -7.02 -4.23
C LEU A 172 -10.24 -7.30 -2.93
N ASP A 173 -9.05 -6.76 -2.78
CA ASP A 173 -8.20 -6.93 -1.58
C ASP A 173 -8.22 -5.68 -0.67
N ALA A 174 -9.06 -4.69 -0.95
CA ALA A 174 -9.14 -3.47 -0.17
C ALA A 174 -9.65 -3.72 1.25
N ILE A 175 -9.07 -3.01 2.19
CA ILE A 175 -9.28 -3.16 3.61
C ILE A 175 -10.35 -2.17 4.08
N LEU A 176 -11.46 -2.65 4.62
CA LEU A 176 -12.47 -1.81 5.25
C LEU A 176 -12.38 -1.91 6.78
N ILE A 177 -12.07 -0.80 7.43
CA ILE A 177 -12.05 -0.67 8.88
C ILE A 177 -13.26 0.11 9.38
N SER A 178 -13.67 -0.14 10.62
CA SER A 178 -14.72 0.64 11.27
C SER A 178 -14.12 1.82 12.02
N ALA A 179 -14.69 3.00 11.85
CA ALA A 179 -14.36 4.18 12.63
C ALA A 179 -15.61 4.94 13.07
N ILE A 180 -15.45 5.76 14.10
CA ILE A 180 -16.47 6.71 14.59
C ILE A 180 -15.93 8.11 14.33
N ILE A 181 -16.68 8.92 13.60
CA ILE A 181 -16.38 10.31 13.29
C ILE A 181 -17.63 11.13 13.59
N ASN A 182 -17.53 12.16 14.40
CA ASN A 182 -18.67 12.98 14.83
C ASN A 182 -19.85 12.10 15.31
N LYS A 183 -19.58 11.14 16.21
CA LYS A 183 -20.56 10.17 16.74
C LYS A 183 -21.21 9.25 15.68
N LYS A 184 -20.86 9.36 14.41
CA LYS A 184 -21.36 8.50 13.32
C LYS A 184 -20.38 7.35 13.12
N LYS A 185 -20.87 6.12 13.26
CA LYS A 185 -20.10 4.91 12.97
C LYS A 185 -20.20 4.58 11.49
N GLY A 186 -19.06 4.37 10.83
CA GLY A 186 -18.98 4.02 9.42
C GLY A 186 -17.91 2.97 9.12
N LEU A 187 -17.92 2.48 7.88
CA LEU A 187 -16.83 1.70 7.29
C LEU A 187 -16.04 2.62 6.36
N TYR A 188 -14.74 2.55 6.46
CA TYR A 188 -13.80 3.38 5.70
C TYR A 188 -12.75 2.50 5.04
N LEU A 189 -12.35 2.87 3.83
CA LEU A 189 -11.23 2.26 3.16
C LEU A 189 -9.94 2.63 3.92
N PHE A 190 -9.17 1.65 4.36
CA PHE A 190 -7.83 1.87 4.90
C PHE A 190 -6.83 1.88 3.74
N ASP A 191 -6.34 3.05 3.41
CA ASP A 191 -5.58 3.30 2.20
C ASP A 191 -4.29 4.08 2.50
N LEU A 192 -3.16 3.36 2.56
CA LEU A 192 -1.83 3.96 2.75
C LEU A 192 -1.37 4.79 1.54
N GLY A 193 -2.02 4.61 0.38
CA GLY A 193 -1.79 5.40 -0.84
C GLY A 193 -2.59 6.69 -0.89
N SER A 194 -3.58 6.89 0.00
CA SER A 194 -4.41 8.08 -0.01
C SER A 194 -3.73 9.30 0.60
N ARG A 195 -3.84 10.44 -0.10
CA ARG A 195 -3.39 11.73 0.40
C ARG A 195 -4.29 12.31 1.49
N PHE A 196 -5.58 12.02 1.44
CA PHE A 196 -6.58 12.59 2.33
C PHE A 196 -7.25 11.52 3.16
N ASN A 197 -7.61 11.89 4.40
CA ASN A 197 -8.70 11.22 5.09
C ASN A 197 -10.00 11.77 4.52
N GLU A 198 -10.94 10.89 4.16
CA GLU A 198 -12.16 11.28 3.47
C GLU A 198 -13.41 10.74 4.19
N VAL A 199 -14.47 11.55 4.18
CA VAL A 199 -15.79 11.18 4.66
C VAL A 199 -16.84 11.41 3.58
N SER A 200 -17.89 10.60 3.57
CA SER A 200 -18.90 10.65 2.53
C SER A 200 -20.06 11.58 2.88
N THR A 201 -20.52 12.38 1.92
CA THR A 201 -21.79 13.14 2.01
C THR A 201 -22.97 12.21 2.25
N GLN A 202 -22.93 10.98 1.74
CA GLN A 202 -24.04 10.02 1.86
C GLN A 202 -24.31 9.56 3.31
N ILE A 203 -23.33 9.66 4.18
CA ILE A 203 -23.53 9.43 5.62
C ILE A 203 -23.73 10.74 6.40
N GLY A 204 -24.01 11.82 5.67
CA GLY A 204 -24.47 13.10 6.23
C GLY A 204 -23.36 13.98 6.80
N PHE A 205 -22.12 13.90 6.30
CA PHE A 205 -21.09 14.88 6.60
C PHE A 205 -21.29 16.12 5.72
N ILE A 206 -21.18 17.29 6.36
CA ILE A 206 -21.34 18.60 5.72
C ILE A 206 -20.03 19.35 5.87
N PRO A 207 -19.43 19.86 4.79
CA PRO A 207 -18.21 20.64 4.85
C PRO A 207 -18.41 21.93 5.66
N THR A 208 -17.38 22.35 6.38
CA THR A 208 -17.32 23.66 7.07
C THR A 208 -16.49 24.67 6.27
N GLU A 209 -15.66 24.23 5.35
CA GLU A 209 -14.91 25.09 4.43
C GLU A 209 -14.78 24.43 3.06
N TYR A 210 -14.50 25.24 2.04
CA TYR A 210 -14.23 24.77 0.68
C TYR A 210 -12.89 25.29 0.21
N LYS A 211 -12.14 24.44 -0.50
CA LYS A 211 -10.85 24.80 -1.10
C LYS A 211 -10.73 24.21 -2.49
N LEU A 212 -10.11 24.97 -3.37
CA LEU A 212 -9.71 24.49 -4.68
C LEU A 212 -8.40 23.70 -4.52
N ILE A 213 -8.44 22.40 -4.74
CA ILE A 213 -7.28 21.51 -4.60
C ILE A 213 -7.11 20.60 -5.82
N GLU A 214 -5.88 20.21 -6.05
CA GLU A 214 -5.56 19.19 -7.03
C GLU A 214 -5.96 17.81 -6.52
N ARG A 215 -6.81 17.14 -7.28
CA ARG A 215 -7.22 15.75 -7.04
C ARG A 215 -6.91 14.87 -8.25
N ALA A 216 -6.49 13.66 -7.96
CA ALA A 216 -6.25 12.62 -8.94
C ALA A 216 -6.61 11.26 -8.37
N SER A 217 -6.91 10.29 -9.22
CA SER A 217 -6.99 8.87 -8.85
C SER A 217 -6.27 8.03 -9.91
N CYS A 218 -6.18 6.73 -9.71
CA CYS A 218 -5.62 5.84 -10.72
C CYS A 218 -6.34 5.93 -12.07
N SER A 219 -7.64 6.26 -12.05
CA SER A 219 -8.51 6.35 -13.23
C SER A 219 -8.76 7.78 -13.73
N LYS A 220 -8.48 8.79 -12.92
CA LYS A 220 -8.72 10.20 -13.25
C LYS A 220 -7.41 10.95 -13.34
N ALA A 221 -7.26 11.75 -14.40
CA ALA A 221 -6.17 12.69 -14.52
C ALA A 221 -6.21 13.71 -13.38
N LEU A 222 -5.06 14.33 -13.11
CA LEU A 222 -4.98 15.44 -12.19
C LEU A 222 -5.91 16.58 -12.66
N SER A 223 -6.76 17.03 -11.77
CA SER A 223 -7.65 18.18 -12.03
C SER A 223 -7.82 19.01 -10.78
N LEU A 224 -8.02 20.30 -10.97
CA LEU A 224 -8.33 21.24 -9.91
C LEU A 224 -9.82 21.11 -9.58
N GLN A 225 -10.15 20.79 -8.34
CA GLN A 225 -11.53 20.54 -7.92
C GLN A 225 -11.83 21.31 -6.62
N GLU A 226 -13.00 21.95 -6.57
CA GLU A 226 -13.50 22.46 -5.30
C GLU A 226 -13.83 21.29 -4.38
N THR A 227 -13.20 21.25 -3.24
CA THR A 227 -13.34 20.17 -2.25
C THR A 227 -13.74 20.77 -0.92
N GLY A 228 -14.81 20.23 -0.34
CA GLY A 228 -15.24 20.56 1.00
C GLY A 228 -14.36 19.89 2.06
N PHE A 229 -14.14 20.57 3.18
CA PHE A 229 -13.40 20.05 4.32
C PHE A 229 -14.14 20.28 5.63
N LEU A 230 -13.85 19.45 6.60
CA LEU A 230 -14.23 19.64 8.00
C LEU A 230 -13.11 19.13 8.92
N ASP A 231 -13.00 19.72 10.11
CA ASP A 231 -12.10 19.23 11.16
C ASP A 231 -12.90 18.41 12.16
N ASP A 232 -12.43 17.20 12.47
CA ASP A 232 -13.12 16.33 13.43
C ASP A 232 -12.14 15.37 14.13
N GLU A 233 -12.63 14.74 15.21
CA GLU A 233 -11.97 13.64 15.87
C GLU A 233 -12.41 12.31 15.25
N VAL A 234 -11.45 11.50 14.88
CA VAL A 234 -11.64 10.15 14.35
C VAL A 234 -11.26 9.16 15.45
N ASP A 235 -12.13 8.20 15.74
CA ASP A 235 -11.89 7.08 16.66
C ASP A 235 -11.85 5.77 15.88
N VAL A 236 -10.69 5.15 15.82
CA VAL A 236 -10.48 3.82 15.23
C VAL A 236 -10.12 2.84 16.34
N SER A 237 -11.10 2.06 16.83
CA SER A 237 -10.87 1.08 17.89
C SER A 237 -10.19 1.67 19.14
N SER A 238 -10.63 2.84 19.58
CA SER A 238 -10.10 3.62 20.72
C SER A 238 -8.79 4.38 20.44
N ILE A 239 -8.26 4.33 19.23
CA ILE A 239 -7.20 5.23 18.79
C ILE A 239 -7.87 6.50 18.29
N LYS A 240 -7.70 7.59 19.05
CA LYS A 240 -8.32 8.88 18.76
C LYS A 240 -7.29 9.86 18.20
N TYR A 241 -7.65 10.56 17.15
CA TYR A 241 -6.82 11.61 16.57
C TYR A 241 -7.69 12.68 15.92
N LYS A 242 -7.20 13.91 15.90
CA LYS A 242 -7.85 15.03 15.22
C LYS A 242 -7.22 15.20 13.84
N THR A 243 -8.05 15.34 12.82
CA THR A 243 -7.57 15.53 11.46
C THR A 243 -8.55 16.35 10.64
N LYS A 244 -8.04 16.93 9.56
CA LYS A 244 -8.86 17.53 8.52
C LYS A 244 -9.32 16.46 7.56
N LEU A 245 -10.62 16.36 7.38
CA LEU A 245 -11.30 15.37 6.55
C LEU A 245 -11.79 16.05 5.27
N ALA A 246 -11.45 15.50 4.11
CA ALA A 246 -12.07 15.90 2.86
C ALA A 246 -13.45 15.26 2.73
N VAL A 247 -14.42 16.00 2.23
CA VAL A 247 -15.78 15.51 2.01
C VAL A 247 -15.91 15.08 0.55
N THR A 248 -16.34 13.84 0.34
CA THR A 248 -16.48 13.22 -0.98
C THR A 248 -17.91 12.76 -1.22
N ASP A 249 -18.33 12.70 -2.49
CA ASP A 249 -19.60 12.11 -2.90
C ASP A 249 -19.51 10.58 -3.11
N GLU A 250 -18.33 10.02 -2.96
CA GLU A 250 -18.13 8.57 -3.00
C GLU A 250 -18.88 7.88 -1.85
N ASN A 251 -19.34 6.64 -2.09
CA ASN A 251 -20.12 5.88 -1.09
C ASN A 251 -19.33 5.54 0.18
N ILE A 252 -18.02 5.48 0.10
CA ILE A 252 -17.13 5.06 1.18
C ILE A 252 -16.03 6.11 1.31
N GLY A 253 -15.83 6.60 2.52
CA GLY A 253 -14.69 7.46 2.85
C GLY A 253 -13.39 6.65 3.00
N THR A 254 -12.29 7.36 3.17
CA THR A 254 -10.94 6.77 3.24
C THR A 254 -10.23 7.25 4.48
N LEU A 255 -9.48 6.36 5.13
CA LEU A 255 -8.54 6.68 6.21
C LEU A 255 -7.14 6.24 5.81
N ASN A 256 -6.19 7.15 5.87
CA ASN A 256 -4.78 6.89 5.59
C ASN A 256 -4.00 6.51 6.88
N ALA A 257 -2.66 6.60 6.87
CA ALA A 257 -1.82 6.23 8.01
C ALA A 257 -1.81 7.25 9.17
N ASP A 258 -2.56 8.36 9.10
CA ASP A 258 -2.44 9.43 10.09
C ASP A 258 -2.74 8.97 11.52
N PHE A 259 -3.71 8.08 11.72
CA PHE A 259 -4.04 7.54 13.04
C PHE A 259 -3.00 6.56 13.61
N LEU A 260 -2.03 6.16 12.79
CA LEU A 260 -0.95 5.23 13.14
C LEU A 260 0.39 5.94 13.37
N GLN A 261 0.44 7.26 13.23
CA GLN A 261 1.68 8.03 13.42
C GLN A 261 2.26 7.81 14.82
N GLY A 262 3.57 7.60 14.90
CA GLY A 262 4.29 7.33 16.14
C GLY A 262 4.00 5.97 16.78
N THR A 263 3.27 5.09 16.09
CA THR A 263 3.01 3.72 16.53
C THR A 263 3.82 2.69 15.73
N ARG A 264 3.78 1.47 16.20
CA ARG A 264 4.18 0.29 15.44
C ARG A 264 2.94 -0.54 15.15
N PHE A 265 2.74 -0.96 13.91
CA PHE A 265 1.59 -1.81 13.59
C PHE A 265 1.95 -2.96 12.65
N ILE A 266 1.18 -4.04 12.75
CA ILE A 266 1.28 -5.20 11.88
C ILE A 266 0.06 -5.24 10.97
N LEU A 267 0.30 -5.28 9.66
CA LEU A 267 -0.70 -5.52 8.63
C LEU A 267 -0.85 -7.02 8.43
N ASN A 268 -1.92 -7.61 8.96
CA ASN A 268 -2.12 -9.05 9.00
C ASN A 268 -3.29 -9.49 8.10
N TYR A 269 -3.03 -9.71 6.82
CA TYR A 269 -4.04 -10.15 5.85
C TYR A 269 -4.64 -11.51 6.20
N LYS A 270 -3.85 -12.43 6.75
CA LYS A 270 -4.32 -13.77 7.13
C LYS A 270 -5.37 -13.73 8.24
N LYS A 271 -5.17 -12.85 9.23
CA LYS A 271 -6.12 -12.66 10.35
C LYS A 271 -7.10 -11.52 10.12
N LYS A 272 -6.99 -10.81 9.00
CA LYS A 272 -7.82 -9.65 8.63
C LYS A 272 -7.92 -8.61 9.74
N ARG A 273 -6.76 -8.14 10.20
CA ARG A 273 -6.69 -7.10 11.24
C ARG A 273 -5.37 -6.34 11.20
N LEU A 274 -5.40 -5.09 11.63
CA LEU A 274 -4.21 -4.41 12.10
C LEU A 274 -3.99 -4.78 13.57
N GLU A 275 -2.72 -4.91 13.96
CA GLU A 275 -2.29 -5.12 15.33
C GLU A 275 -1.42 -3.91 15.70
N VAL A 276 -1.99 -2.95 16.46
CA VAL A 276 -1.34 -1.65 16.71
C VAL A 276 -0.74 -1.63 18.11
N TYR A 277 0.54 -1.27 18.20
CA TYR A 277 1.32 -1.12 19.42
C TYR A 277 1.66 0.36 19.62
N GLN A 278 1.18 0.94 20.71
CA GLN A 278 1.43 2.32 21.11
C GLN A 278 2.71 2.46 21.94
#